data_c87f58a14a4d95e452ba101eac26d5f2
#
_entry.id   c87f58a14a4d95e452ba101eac26d5f2
#
_cell.length_a   1.000
_cell.length_b   1.000
_cell.length_c   1.000
_cell.angle_alpha   90.00
_cell.angle_beta   90.00
_cell.angle_gamma   90.00
#
_symmetry.space_group_name_H-M   'P 1'
#
loop_
_entity.id
_entity.type
_entity.pdbx_description
1 polymer ?
#
loop_
_entity_poly.entity_id
_entity_poly.type
_entity_poly.pdbx_seq_one_letter_code
_entity_poly.pdbx_strand_id
1 'polypeptide(L)'
;MTLLKQIMLAIISFMLVIFVAVGILNFTTTNDYISAQLGTNAKHTANSLGLAIASVANPNDLSGIETMINSVFDSGYYSMIKLAGVDGETLIENSQPLVVNSVPEWFVKNVKLEAPVAQSEIMLGWSKFGTIYVQSN
;
A
#
# COMPACT_ATOMS: atom_id res chain seq x y z
N MET A 1 -28.95 31.05 -35.88
CA MET A 1 -28.48 31.14 -34.49
C MET A 1 -28.07 32.57 -34.20
N THR A 2 -28.54 33.11 -33.12
CA THR A 2 -28.13 34.44 -32.68
C THR A 2 -26.70 34.41 -32.18
N LEU A 3 -25.91 35.44 -32.45
CA LEU A 3 -24.50 35.57 -32.10
C LEU A 3 -24.29 35.35 -30.59
N LEU A 4 -25.26 35.77 -29.78
CA LEU A 4 -25.27 35.58 -28.33
C LEU A 4 -25.30 34.11 -27.90
N LYS A 5 -26.09 33.27 -28.62
CA LYS A 5 -26.11 31.81 -28.33
C LYS A 5 -24.81 31.12 -28.70
N GLN A 6 -24.14 31.55 -29.77
CA GLN A 6 -22.84 31.00 -30.16
C GLN A 6 -21.76 31.33 -29.12
N ILE A 7 -21.75 32.56 -28.62
CA ILE A 7 -20.79 32.98 -27.57
C ILE A 7 -21.06 32.23 -26.28
N MET A 8 -22.31 32.09 -25.85
CA MET A 8 -22.66 31.30 -24.66
C MET A 8 -22.23 29.85 -24.78
N LEU A 9 -22.48 29.25 -25.94
CA LEU A 9 -22.11 27.85 -26.17
C LEU A 9 -20.60 27.66 -26.18
N ALA A 10 -19.84 28.60 -26.73
CA ALA A 10 -18.38 28.59 -26.71
C ALA A 10 -17.83 28.71 -25.27
N ILE A 11 -18.40 29.61 -24.46
CA ILE A 11 -17.97 29.77 -23.06
C ILE A 11 -18.27 28.51 -22.23
N ILE A 12 -19.47 27.94 -22.39
CA ILE A 12 -19.86 26.72 -21.68
C ILE A 12 -18.96 25.55 -22.08
N SER A 13 -18.67 25.39 -23.38
CA SER A 13 -17.77 24.37 -23.89
C SER A 13 -16.36 24.51 -23.33
N PHE A 14 -15.85 25.75 -23.30
CA PHE A 14 -14.53 26.04 -22.75
C PHE A 14 -14.44 25.76 -21.24
N MET A 15 -15.47 26.17 -20.46
CA MET A 15 -15.55 25.84 -19.04
C MET A 15 -15.62 24.34 -18.78
N LEU A 16 -16.35 23.60 -19.62
CA LEU A 16 -16.47 22.15 -19.49
C LEU A 16 -15.13 21.46 -19.73
N VAL A 17 -14.37 21.91 -20.73
CA VAL A 17 -13.01 21.37 -21.01
C VAL A 17 -12.07 21.61 -19.83
N ILE A 18 -12.09 22.82 -19.26
CA ILE A 18 -11.27 23.14 -18.07
C ILE A 18 -11.67 22.27 -16.89
N PHE A 19 -12.95 22.10 -16.65
CA PHE A 19 -13.48 21.30 -15.53
C PHE A 19 -13.04 19.83 -15.64
N VAL A 20 -13.14 19.25 -16.84
CA VAL A 20 -12.68 17.88 -17.10
C VAL A 20 -11.18 17.76 -16.93
N ALA A 21 -10.40 18.71 -17.46
CA ALA A 21 -8.94 18.71 -17.33
C ALA A 21 -8.48 18.77 -15.87
N VAL A 22 -9.07 19.66 -15.06
CA VAL A 22 -8.80 19.77 -13.62
C VAL A 22 -9.21 18.51 -12.87
N GLY A 23 -10.36 17.92 -13.24
CA GLY A 23 -10.82 16.66 -12.64
C GLY A 23 -9.85 15.50 -12.87
N ILE A 24 -9.33 15.35 -14.09
CA ILE A 24 -8.35 14.32 -14.44
C ILE A 24 -7.05 14.52 -13.66
N LEU A 25 -6.53 15.74 -13.61
CA LEU A 25 -5.30 16.06 -12.88
C LEU A 25 -5.44 15.78 -11.39
N ASN A 26 -6.55 16.18 -10.78
CA ASN A 26 -6.81 15.90 -9.36
C ASN A 26 -6.91 14.41 -9.08
N PHE A 27 -7.58 13.66 -9.94
CA PHE A 27 -7.71 12.21 -9.76
C PHE A 27 -6.35 11.50 -9.82
N THR A 28 -5.52 11.82 -10.80
CA THR A 28 -4.18 11.24 -10.95
C THR A 28 -3.27 11.59 -9.76
N THR A 29 -3.25 12.86 -9.37
CA THR A 29 -2.43 13.32 -8.24
C THR A 29 -2.85 12.67 -6.92
N THR A 30 -4.15 12.51 -6.69
CA THR A 30 -4.67 11.88 -5.46
C THR A 30 -4.29 10.40 -5.40
N ASN A 31 -4.39 9.68 -6.50
CA ASN A 31 -3.98 8.27 -6.55
C ASN A 31 -2.48 8.09 -6.27
N ASP A 32 -1.64 8.91 -6.87
CA ASP A 32 -0.18 8.87 -6.63
C ASP A 32 0.16 9.19 -5.18
N TYR A 33 -0.53 10.17 -4.60
CA TYR A 33 -0.33 10.55 -3.20
C TYR A 33 -0.74 9.43 -2.23
N ILE A 34 -1.90 8.82 -2.43
CA ILE A 34 -2.39 7.71 -1.60
C ILE A 34 -1.45 6.52 -1.71
N SER A 35 -1.03 6.13 -2.91
CA SER A 35 -0.08 5.03 -3.11
C SER A 35 1.26 5.29 -2.44
N ALA A 36 1.78 6.52 -2.54
CA ALA A 36 3.01 6.92 -1.86
C ALA A 36 2.86 6.89 -0.32
N GLN A 37 1.72 7.34 0.19
CA GLN A 37 1.41 7.31 1.63
C GLN A 37 1.33 5.89 2.17
N LEU A 38 0.63 5.00 1.46
CA LEU A 38 0.53 3.58 1.82
C LEU A 38 1.90 2.90 1.80
N GLY A 39 2.71 3.19 0.77
CA GLY A 39 4.07 2.68 0.67
C GLY A 39 4.98 3.16 1.80
N THR A 40 4.88 4.43 2.17
CA THR A 40 5.64 5.01 3.29
C THR A 40 5.22 4.40 4.62
N ASN A 41 3.94 4.24 4.88
CA ASN A 41 3.44 3.60 6.08
C ASN A 41 3.88 2.14 6.17
N ALA A 42 3.78 1.39 5.07
CA ALA A 42 4.26 0.02 5.01
C ALA A 42 5.76 -0.09 5.29
N LYS A 43 6.56 0.84 4.76
CA LYS A 43 8.00 0.89 5.01
C LYS A 43 8.34 1.21 6.47
N HIS A 44 7.64 2.18 7.07
CA HIS A 44 7.82 2.49 8.50
C HIS A 44 7.47 1.30 9.38
N THR A 45 6.39 0.60 9.08
CA THR A 45 5.99 -0.59 9.82
C THR A 45 6.98 -1.74 9.61
N ALA A 46 7.45 -1.96 8.38
CA ALA A 46 8.46 -2.97 8.10
C ALA A 46 9.75 -2.70 8.88
N ASN A 47 10.21 -1.45 8.92
CA ASN A 47 11.40 -1.06 9.69
C ASN A 47 11.18 -1.23 11.19
N SER A 48 10.05 -0.75 11.72
CA SER A 48 9.73 -0.86 13.15
C SER A 48 9.60 -2.31 13.59
N LEU A 49 8.92 -3.13 12.79
CA LEU A 49 8.75 -4.54 13.06
C LEU A 49 10.07 -5.30 12.93
N GLY A 50 10.88 -4.95 11.95
CA GLY A 50 12.23 -5.48 11.78
C GLY A 50 13.14 -5.19 12.98
N LEU A 51 13.13 -3.98 13.50
CA LEU A 51 13.86 -3.59 14.70
C LEU A 51 13.34 -4.29 15.96
N ALA A 52 12.02 -4.40 16.09
CA ALA A 52 11.39 -5.09 17.21
C ALA A 52 11.78 -6.60 17.22
N ILE A 53 11.71 -7.24 16.05
CA ILE A 53 12.15 -8.63 15.88
C ILE A 53 13.63 -8.76 16.21
N ALA A 54 14.49 -7.88 15.70
CA ALA A 54 15.93 -7.90 15.98
C ALA A 54 16.26 -7.74 17.45
N SER A 55 15.44 -6.99 18.21
CA SER A 55 15.67 -6.75 19.65
C SER A 55 15.26 -7.93 20.53
N VAL A 56 14.31 -8.74 20.10
CA VAL A 56 13.71 -9.83 20.88
C VAL A 56 14.04 -11.20 20.31
N ALA A 57 14.44 -11.28 19.04
CA ALA A 57 14.62 -12.55 18.36
C ALA A 57 15.78 -13.36 18.92
N ASN A 58 15.43 -14.49 19.46
CA ASN A 58 16.30 -15.65 19.51
C ASN A 58 16.06 -16.40 18.18
N PRO A 59 17.10 -16.68 17.37
CA PRO A 59 16.95 -17.39 16.09
C PRO A 59 16.18 -18.72 16.20
N ASN A 60 16.09 -19.25 17.41
CA ASN A 60 15.39 -20.50 17.70
C ASN A 60 13.94 -20.31 18.15
N ASP A 61 13.47 -19.07 18.33
CA ASP A 61 12.10 -18.77 18.80
C ASP A 61 11.26 -18.07 17.72
N LEU A 62 10.89 -18.82 16.69
CA LEU A 62 9.95 -18.35 15.66
C LEU A 62 8.55 -18.06 16.20
N SER A 63 8.16 -18.69 17.31
CA SER A 63 6.83 -18.50 17.92
C SER A 63 6.64 -17.08 18.46
N GLY A 64 7.67 -16.52 19.09
CA GLY A 64 7.64 -15.12 19.56
C GLY A 64 7.54 -14.13 18.39
N ILE A 65 8.30 -14.38 17.34
CA ILE A 65 8.28 -13.57 16.11
C ILE A 65 6.90 -13.65 15.44
N GLU A 66 6.34 -14.85 15.32
CA GLU A 66 5.00 -15.07 14.77
C GLU A 66 3.93 -14.31 15.56
N THR A 67 4.01 -14.33 16.88
CA THR A 67 3.07 -13.59 17.73
C THR A 67 3.14 -12.08 17.50
N MET A 68 4.35 -11.53 17.31
CA MET A 68 4.53 -10.11 17.00
C MET A 68 3.94 -9.76 15.63
N ILE A 69 4.19 -10.57 14.62
CA ILE A 69 3.67 -10.39 13.27
C ILE A 69 2.14 -10.47 13.27
N ASN A 70 1.57 -11.46 13.94
CA ASN A 70 0.12 -11.61 14.08
C ASN A 70 -0.52 -10.41 14.75
N SER A 71 0.08 -9.90 15.81
CA SER A 71 -0.41 -8.71 16.52
C SER A 71 -0.50 -7.47 15.61
N VAL A 72 0.50 -7.26 14.77
CA VAL A 72 0.50 -6.15 13.80
C VAL A 72 -0.50 -6.40 12.67
N PHE A 73 -0.57 -7.63 12.18
CA PHE A 73 -1.49 -8.03 11.11
C PHE A 73 -2.97 -7.92 11.54
N ASP A 74 -3.28 -8.34 12.75
CA ASP A 74 -4.63 -8.28 13.33
C ASP A 74 -5.13 -6.85 13.55
N SER A 75 -4.24 -5.85 13.48
CA SER A 75 -4.66 -4.45 13.49
C SER A 75 -5.54 -4.05 12.29
N GLY A 76 -5.51 -4.83 11.21
CA GLY A 76 -6.35 -4.67 10.02
C GLY A 76 -5.87 -3.62 9.01
N TYR A 77 -4.73 -3.00 9.25
CA TYR A 77 -4.16 -1.98 8.34
C TYR A 77 -3.31 -2.56 7.20
N TYR A 78 -3.04 -3.87 7.24
CA TYR A 78 -2.14 -4.53 6.32
C TYR A 78 -2.82 -5.70 5.62
N SER A 79 -2.61 -5.81 4.32
CA SER A 79 -3.11 -6.91 3.51
C SER A 79 -2.17 -8.11 3.51
N MET A 80 -0.87 -7.87 3.73
CA MET A 80 0.14 -8.93 3.79
C MET A 80 1.30 -8.52 4.70
N ILE A 81 1.74 -9.47 5.53
CA ILE A 81 3.03 -9.40 6.23
C ILE A 81 3.72 -10.74 6.05
N LYS A 82 4.93 -10.73 5.49
CA LYS A 82 5.71 -11.91 5.17
C LYS A 82 7.13 -11.78 5.72
N LEU A 83 7.60 -12.81 6.40
CA LEU A 83 8.99 -12.93 6.83
C LEU A 83 9.68 -14.00 5.99
N ALA A 84 10.73 -13.62 5.28
CA ALA A 84 11.59 -14.51 4.52
C ALA A 84 12.97 -14.64 5.20
N GLY A 85 13.52 -15.84 5.21
CA GLY A 85 14.87 -16.10 5.69
C GLY A 85 15.95 -15.62 4.72
N VAL A 86 17.21 -15.79 5.11
CA VAL A 86 18.38 -15.40 4.30
C VAL A 86 18.43 -16.14 2.96
N ASP A 87 17.95 -17.37 2.92
CA ASP A 87 17.90 -18.22 1.72
C ASP A 87 16.69 -17.93 0.81
N GLY A 88 15.87 -16.92 1.16
CA GLY A 88 14.65 -16.62 0.44
C GLY A 88 13.45 -17.53 0.80
N GLU A 89 13.63 -18.44 1.74
CA GLU A 89 12.56 -19.29 2.24
C GLU A 89 11.58 -18.50 3.08
N THR A 90 10.28 -18.69 2.84
CA THR A 90 9.22 -18.04 3.63
C THR A 90 9.10 -18.72 4.99
N LEU A 91 9.40 -17.98 6.06
CA LEU A 91 9.31 -18.49 7.44
C LEU A 91 7.90 -18.26 8.01
N ILE A 92 7.32 -17.09 7.79
CA ILE A 92 5.99 -16.71 8.27
C ILE A 92 5.31 -15.88 7.17
N GLU A 93 4.07 -16.17 6.88
CA GLU A 93 3.27 -15.41 5.92
C GLU A 93 1.83 -15.28 6.43
N ASN A 94 1.41 -14.04 6.61
CA ASN A 94 0.01 -13.68 6.87
C ASN A 94 -0.49 -12.81 5.72
N SER A 95 -1.54 -13.27 5.07
CA SER A 95 -2.18 -12.52 3.99
C SER A 95 -3.70 -12.61 4.12
N GLN A 96 -4.36 -11.49 3.86
CA GLN A 96 -5.82 -11.47 3.69
C GLN A 96 -6.15 -11.13 2.24
N PRO A 97 -7.06 -11.87 1.61
CA PRO A 97 -7.56 -11.45 0.31
C PRO A 97 -8.26 -10.09 0.48
N LEU A 98 -7.97 -9.17 -0.43
CA LEU A 98 -8.68 -7.89 -0.50
C LEU A 98 -10.17 -8.18 -0.76
N VAL A 99 -10.97 -8.17 0.30
CA VAL A 99 -12.42 -8.34 0.18
C VAL A 99 -13.02 -6.99 -0.19
N VAL A 100 -13.10 -6.73 -1.47
CA VAL A 100 -13.75 -5.53 -2.01
C VAL A 100 -15.26 -5.76 -2.03
N ASN A 101 -15.89 -5.79 -0.85
CA ASN A 101 -17.31 -6.11 -0.72
C ASN A 101 -18.28 -4.99 -1.14
N SER A 102 -17.79 -3.80 -1.46
CA SER A 102 -18.66 -2.62 -1.64
C SER A 102 -18.40 -1.85 -2.93
N VAL A 103 -17.52 -2.31 -3.80
CA VAL A 103 -17.12 -1.57 -4.99
C VAL A 103 -17.47 -2.36 -6.25
N PRO A 104 -18.10 -1.73 -7.26
CA PRO A 104 -18.40 -2.39 -8.52
C PRO A 104 -17.15 -2.94 -9.22
N GLU A 105 -17.25 -4.10 -9.85
CA GLU A 105 -16.13 -4.77 -10.53
C GLU A 105 -15.46 -3.89 -11.60
N TRP A 106 -16.23 -3.04 -12.29
CA TRP A 106 -15.70 -2.12 -13.29
C TRP A 106 -14.75 -1.08 -12.69
N PHE A 107 -14.99 -0.67 -11.42
CA PHE A 107 -14.13 0.28 -10.70
C PHE A 107 -12.81 -0.40 -10.31
N VAL A 108 -12.86 -1.60 -9.75
CA VAL A 108 -11.67 -2.38 -9.38
C VAL A 108 -10.79 -2.66 -10.60
N LYS A 109 -11.41 -2.91 -11.76
CA LYS A 109 -10.71 -3.20 -13.01
C LYS A 109 -10.01 -1.97 -13.61
N ASN A 110 -10.58 -0.79 -13.41
CA ASN A 110 -10.06 0.47 -13.96
C ASN A 110 -9.15 1.24 -13.00
N VAL A 111 -9.30 1.03 -11.69
CA VAL A 111 -8.52 1.68 -10.65
C VAL A 111 -7.66 0.62 -9.96
N LYS A 112 -6.49 0.35 -10.51
CA LYS A 112 -5.50 -0.51 -9.87
C LYS A 112 -4.84 0.27 -8.74
N LEU A 113 -5.46 0.26 -7.57
CA LEU A 113 -4.84 0.67 -6.33
C LEU A 113 -4.01 -0.50 -5.78
N GLU A 114 -2.89 -0.77 -6.41
CA GLU A 114 -1.91 -1.71 -5.86
C GLU A 114 -1.11 -0.97 -4.79
N ALA A 115 -1.35 -1.32 -3.54
CA ALA A 115 -0.50 -0.82 -2.46
C ALA A 115 0.91 -1.41 -2.66
N PRO A 116 1.96 -0.57 -2.67
CA PRO A 116 3.32 -1.05 -2.84
C PRO A 116 3.74 -1.91 -1.67
N VAL A 117 4.50 -2.96 -1.96
CA VAL A 117 5.12 -3.81 -0.94
C VAL A 117 6.41 -3.14 -0.46
N ALA A 118 6.48 -2.88 0.83
CA ALA A 118 7.70 -2.42 1.49
C ALA A 118 8.49 -3.58 2.06
N GLN A 119 9.79 -3.46 2.06
CA GLN A 119 10.69 -4.47 2.63
C GLN A 119 11.70 -3.82 3.58
N SER A 120 12.07 -4.56 4.60
CA SER A 120 13.14 -4.20 5.53
C SER A 120 13.97 -5.41 5.88
N GLU A 121 15.28 -5.22 5.91
CA GLU A 121 16.20 -6.28 6.34
C GLU A 121 16.26 -6.35 7.86
N ILE A 122 16.24 -7.57 8.40
CA ILE A 122 16.38 -7.82 9.82
C ILE A 122 17.82 -8.27 10.08
N MET A 123 18.54 -7.46 10.87
CA MET A 123 19.92 -7.74 11.25
C MET A 123 19.97 -8.14 12.71
N LEU A 124 20.57 -9.30 12.98
CA LEU A 124 20.94 -9.75 14.33
C LEU A 124 22.44 -9.54 14.53
N GLY A 125 22.82 -8.40 15.11
CA GLY A 125 24.22 -8.01 15.23
C GLY A 125 24.86 -7.78 13.85
N TRP A 126 25.83 -8.58 13.50
CA TRP A 126 26.55 -8.52 12.21
C TRP A 126 25.96 -9.46 11.14
N SER A 127 24.99 -10.30 11.50
CA SER A 127 24.41 -11.30 10.62
C SER A 127 23.02 -10.89 10.17
N LYS A 128 22.71 -11.09 8.89
CA LYS A 128 21.37 -10.94 8.35
C LYS A 128 20.51 -12.13 8.77
N PHE A 129 19.41 -11.87 9.48
CA PHE A 129 18.44 -12.90 9.88
C PHE A 129 17.43 -13.19 8.76
N GLY A 130 16.95 -12.15 8.08
CA GLY A 130 15.96 -12.27 7.03
C GLY A 130 15.48 -10.93 6.53
N THR A 131 14.41 -10.96 5.76
CA THR A 131 13.76 -9.78 5.21
C THR A 131 12.26 -9.83 5.52
N ILE A 132 11.71 -8.73 6.02
CA ILE A 132 10.28 -8.59 6.24
C ILE A 132 9.66 -7.79 5.10
N TYR A 133 8.52 -8.28 4.60
CA TYR A 133 7.72 -7.63 3.57
C TYR A 133 6.39 -7.23 4.17
N VAL A 134 5.98 -5.99 3.95
CA VAL A 134 4.72 -5.44 4.45
C VAL A 134 3.98 -4.76 3.30
N GLN A 135 2.72 -5.06 3.15
CA GLN A 135 1.83 -4.41 2.21
C GLN A 135 0.64 -3.83 2.96
N SER A 136 0.39 -2.54 2.78
CA SER A 136 -0.79 -1.88 3.34
C SER A 136 -2.09 -2.33 2.64
N ASN A 137 -3.18 -2.25 3.37
CA ASN A 137 -4.50 -2.58 2.86
C ASN A 137 -5.17 -1.35 2.23
#